data_9da7c0d572c15d95ca28b6e19c066aed
#
_entry.id   9da7c0d572c15d95ca28b6e19c066aed
#
_cell.length_a   1.000
_cell.length_b   1.000
_cell.length_c   1.000
_cell.angle_alpha   90.00
_cell.angle_beta   90.00
_cell.angle_gamma   90.00
#
_symmetry.space_group_name_H-M   'P 1'
#
loop_
_entity.id
_entity.type
_entity.pdbx_description
1 polymer ?
#
loop_
_entity_poly.entity_id
_entity_poly.type
_entity_poly.pdbx_seq_one_letter_code
_entity_poly.pdbx_strand_id
1 'polypeptide(L)'
;MDKSKSLNAPLFFDGSNYAFWKVRMRAFLCSIDESVWDAVEIGWTRPEATKSIWDKAALAAANANSKVLNAIFCGVSPDEFHRISHITIAKEAWQILETTYEGTKKVKDTKFQMLTTRFEELKMSEDESFDSFYGKLNEVVIGKLNLGEKTKDSKVVRKILRSLLESF
;
A
#
# COMPACT_ATOMS: atom_id res chain seq x y z
N MET A 1 3.48 0.71 -29.31
CA MET A 1 2.32 -0.18 -29.15
C MET A 1 1.63 0.14 -27.84
N ASP A 2 0.50 0.79 -27.95
CA ASP A 2 -0.33 1.18 -26.81
C ASP A 2 -0.94 -0.09 -26.20
N LYS A 3 -0.42 -0.54 -25.05
CA LYS A 3 -1.07 -1.62 -24.30
C LYS A 3 -2.35 -1.02 -23.75
N SER A 4 -3.46 -1.19 -24.45
CA SER A 4 -4.79 -0.89 -23.93
C SER A 4 -4.88 -1.51 -22.54
N LYS A 5 -4.95 -0.66 -21.52
CA LYS A 5 -5.06 -1.07 -20.13
C LYS A 5 -6.42 -1.73 -19.96
N SER A 6 -6.45 -3.06 -20.10
CA SER A 6 -7.65 -3.83 -19.81
C SER A 6 -8.03 -3.57 -18.35
N LEU A 7 -9.25 -3.07 -18.13
CA LEU A 7 -9.81 -2.90 -16.79
C LEU A 7 -9.92 -4.24 -16.03
N ASN A 8 -9.81 -5.34 -16.77
CA ASN A 8 -9.91 -6.71 -16.25
C ASN A 8 -8.57 -7.37 -15.95
N ALA A 9 -7.46 -6.64 -16.02
CA ALA A 9 -6.14 -7.18 -15.70
C ALA A 9 -5.50 -6.40 -14.55
N PRO A 10 -4.81 -7.09 -13.61
CA PRO A 10 -4.08 -6.42 -12.55
C PRO A 10 -2.96 -5.56 -13.12
N LEU A 11 -2.66 -4.47 -12.43
CA LEU A 11 -1.53 -3.63 -12.80
C LEU A 11 -0.23 -4.39 -12.59
N PHE A 12 0.66 -4.33 -13.59
CA PHE A 12 1.97 -4.96 -13.53
C PHE A 12 2.91 -4.21 -12.58
N PHE A 13 3.62 -4.96 -11.73
CA PHE A 13 4.59 -4.48 -10.77
C PHE A 13 5.99 -5.04 -11.08
N ASP A 14 6.96 -4.17 -11.22
CA ASP A 14 8.34 -4.46 -11.60
C ASP A 14 9.38 -4.18 -10.50
N GLY A 15 8.92 -3.88 -9.29
CA GLY A 15 9.76 -3.45 -8.16
C GLY A 15 9.74 -1.94 -7.92
N SER A 16 9.15 -1.16 -8.82
CA SER A 16 8.98 0.29 -8.68
C SER A 16 7.54 0.65 -8.28
N ASN A 17 7.35 1.79 -7.63
CA ASN A 17 6.02 2.33 -7.28
C ASN A 17 5.10 1.35 -6.54
N TYR A 18 5.64 0.64 -5.55
CA TYR A 18 4.86 -0.34 -4.77
C TYR A 18 3.59 0.25 -4.15
N ALA A 19 3.66 1.46 -3.57
CA ALA A 19 2.50 2.11 -2.97
C ALA A 19 1.36 2.31 -3.97
N PHE A 20 1.67 2.69 -5.21
CA PHE A 20 0.71 2.85 -6.29
C PHE A 20 0.13 1.50 -6.74
N TRP A 21 0.99 0.49 -6.94
CA TRP A 21 0.56 -0.85 -7.30
C TRP A 21 -0.34 -1.47 -6.23
N LYS A 22 0.02 -1.34 -4.96
CA LYS A 22 -0.74 -1.86 -3.82
C LYS A 22 -2.19 -1.37 -3.81
N VAL A 23 -2.39 -0.08 -3.96
CA VAL A 23 -3.75 0.52 -3.98
C VAL A 23 -4.55 0.01 -5.17
N ARG A 24 -3.94 -0.05 -6.35
CA ARG A 24 -4.63 -0.52 -7.56
C ARG A 24 -4.91 -2.01 -7.55
N MET A 25 -3.99 -2.82 -7.03
CA MET A 25 -4.20 -4.26 -6.87
C MET A 25 -5.33 -4.54 -5.88
N ARG A 26 -5.39 -3.82 -4.75
CA ARG A 26 -6.51 -3.92 -3.82
C ARG A 26 -7.84 -3.59 -4.50
N ALA A 27 -7.90 -2.48 -5.21
CA ALA A 27 -9.12 -2.08 -5.94
C ALA A 27 -9.53 -3.13 -6.98
N PHE A 28 -8.56 -3.72 -7.69
CA PHE A 28 -8.79 -4.81 -8.64
C PHE A 28 -9.38 -6.04 -7.93
N LEU A 29 -8.80 -6.49 -6.82
CA LEU A 29 -9.28 -7.64 -6.05
C LEU A 29 -10.71 -7.42 -5.54
N CYS A 30 -10.99 -6.27 -4.94
CA CYS A 30 -12.34 -5.91 -4.48
C CYS A 30 -13.36 -5.84 -5.64
N SER A 31 -12.92 -5.48 -6.86
CA SER A 31 -13.80 -5.45 -8.05
C SER A 31 -14.21 -6.84 -8.55
N ILE A 32 -13.45 -7.89 -8.22
CA ILE A 32 -13.82 -9.27 -8.53
C ILE A 32 -14.99 -9.70 -7.63
N ASP A 33 -14.81 -9.53 -6.33
CA ASP A 33 -15.79 -9.79 -5.28
C ASP A 33 -15.22 -9.20 -3.97
N GLU A 34 -16.04 -8.53 -3.17
CA GLU A 34 -15.64 -7.99 -1.86
C GLU A 34 -15.01 -9.08 -0.97
N SER A 35 -15.55 -10.30 -0.99
CA SER A 35 -15.01 -11.43 -0.20
C SER A 35 -13.62 -11.90 -0.64
N VAL A 36 -13.17 -11.53 -1.83
CA VAL A 36 -11.82 -11.89 -2.32
C VAL A 36 -10.75 -11.16 -1.51
N TRP A 37 -11.01 -9.91 -1.09
CA TRP A 37 -10.08 -9.16 -0.25
C TRP A 37 -9.92 -9.77 1.15
N ASP A 38 -10.93 -10.46 1.67
CA ASP A 38 -10.85 -11.15 2.97
C ASP A 38 -9.70 -12.17 3.03
N ALA A 39 -9.34 -12.77 1.89
CA ALA A 39 -8.20 -13.68 1.80
C ALA A 39 -6.85 -12.99 2.11
N VAL A 40 -6.75 -11.68 1.89
CA VAL A 40 -5.58 -10.87 2.25
C VAL A 40 -5.71 -10.32 3.67
N GLU A 41 -6.85 -9.74 4.00
CA GLU A 41 -7.08 -9.04 5.27
C GLU A 41 -7.17 -10.01 6.45
N ILE A 42 -8.03 -10.99 6.35
CA ILE A 42 -8.25 -12.02 7.38
C ILE A 42 -7.24 -13.16 7.20
N GLY A 43 -7.04 -13.59 5.97
CA GLY A 43 -6.24 -14.75 5.59
C GLY A 43 -7.08 -16.01 5.44
N TRP A 44 -6.42 -17.08 4.96
CA TRP A 44 -7.02 -18.39 4.78
C TRP A 44 -6.11 -19.46 5.36
N THR A 45 -6.71 -20.44 6.03
CA THR A 45 -6.03 -21.64 6.48
C THR A 45 -6.69 -22.84 5.84
N ARG A 46 -5.89 -23.73 5.24
CA ARG A 46 -6.42 -24.95 4.63
C ARG A 46 -7.03 -25.82 5.70
N PRO A 47 -8.32 -26.22 5.60
CA PRO A 47 -8.92 -27.18 6.52
C PRO A 47 -8.17 -28.52 6.48
N GLU A 48 -8.00 -29.16 7.62
CA GLU A 48 -7.39 -30.51 7.71
C GLU A 48 -8.25 -31.59 7.05
N ALA A 49 -9.56 -31.35 7.01
CA ALA A 49 -10.52 -32.25 6.40
C ALA A 49 -10.29 -32.39 4.89
N THR A 50 -10.61 -33.57 4.36
CA THR A 50 -10.56 -33.85 2.93
C THR A 50 -11.46 -32.89 2.15
N LYS A 51 -11.00 -32.35 1.03
CA LYS A 51 -11.72 -31.35 0.24
C LYS A 51 -13.16 -31.77 -0.15
N SER A 52 -13.39 -33.06 -0.30
CA SER A 52 -14.72 -33.61 -0.66
C SER A 52 -15.81 -33.35 0.39
N ILE A 53 -15.43 -33.06 1.63
CA ILE A 53 -16.36 -32.79 2.74
C ILE A 53 -16.34 -31.31 3.18
N TRP A 54 -15.65 -30.45 2.44
CA TRP A 54 -15.67 -29.01 2.72
C TRP A 54 -17.06 -28.45 2.44
N ASP A 55 -17.55 -27.63 3.34
CA ASP A 55 -18.76 -26.88 3.14
C ASP A 55 -18.60 -25.76 2.11
N LYS A 56 -19.70 -25.10 1.78
CA LYS A 56 -19.72 -24.01 0.80
C LYS A 56 -18.82 -22.83 1.22
N ALA A 57 -18.75 -22.53 2.52
CA ALA A 57 -17.95 -21.44 3.05
C ALA A 57 -16.45 -21.75 2.95
N ALA A 58 -16.03 -22.96 3.28
CA ALA A 58 -14.65 -23.41 3.15
C ALA A 58 -14.18 -23.40 1.68
N LEU A 59 -15.03 -23.85 0.76
CA LEU A 59 -14.76 -23.79 -0.70
C LEU A 59 -14.66 -22.36 -1.20
N ALA A 60 -15.54 -21.46 -0.76
CA ALA A 60 -15.52 -20.05 -1.15
C ALA A 60 -14.24 -19.36 -0.66
N ALA A 61 -13.83 -19.62 0.59
CA ALA A 61 -12.58 -19.07 1.14
C ALA A 61 -11.32 -19.57 0.41
N ALA A 62 -11.29 -20.87 0.07
CA ALA A 62 -10.20 -21.44 -0.73
C ALA A 62 -10.14 -20.83 -2.13
N ASN A 63 -11.29 -20.61 -2.78
CA ASN A 63 -11.39 -19.96 -4.09
C ASN A 63 -10.93 -18.49 -4.02
N ALA A 64 -11.30 -17.77 -2.97
CA ALA A 64 -10.85 -16.39 -2.74
C ALA A 64 -9.32 -16.34 -2.62
N ASN A 65 -8.71 -17.22 -1.81
CA ASN A 65 -7.26 -17.35 -1.69
C ASN A 65 -6.59 -17.60 -3.06
N SER A 66 -7.13 -18.53 -3.85
CA SER A 66 -6.58 -18.86 -5.17
C SER A 66 -6.71 -17.70 -6.17
N LYS A 67 -7.82 -16.95 -6.15
CA LYS A 67 -8.02 -15.77 -6.99
C LYS A 67 -6.99 -14.68 -6.69
N VAL A 68 -6.74 -14.43 -5.40
CA VAL A 68 -5.73 -13.43 -4.99
C VAL A 68 -4.34 -13.85 -5.43
N LEU A 69 -3.93 -15.10 -5.15
CA LEU A 69 -2.62 -15.61 -5.57
C LEU A 69 -2.44 -15.49 -7.07
N ASN A 70 -3.43 -15.89 -7.85
CA ASN A 70 -3.36 -15.78 -9.31
C ASN A 70 -3.22 -14.31 -9.76
N ALA A 71 -3.98 -13.40 -9.18
CA ALA A 71 -3.90 -11.97 -9.50
C ALA A 71 -2.52 -11.40 -9.18
N ILE A 72 -1.95 -11.74 -8.01
CA ILE A 72 -0.60 -11.31 -7.62
C ILE A 72 0.43 -11.90 -8.58
N PHE A 73 0.40 -13.20 -8.84
CA PHE A 73 1.37 -13.89 -9.71
C PHE A 73 1.35 -13.35 -11.14
N CYS A 74 0.18 -13.04 -11.68
CA CYS A 74 0.03 -12.41 -13.00
C CYS A 74 0.39 -10.92 -13.01
N GLY A 75 0.36 -10.27 -11.85
CA GLY A 75 0.58 -8.83 -11.71
C GLY A 75 1.99 -8.43 -11.31
N VAL A 76 2.94 -9.36 -11.21
CA VAL A 76 4.33 -9.08 -10.81
C VAL A 76 5.35 -9.52 -11.85
N SER A 77 6.54 -8.93 -11.80
CA SER A 77 7.68 -9.33 -12.65
C SER A 77 8.18 -10.73 -12.28
N PRO A 78 8.96 -11.38 -13.17
CA PRO A 78 9.59 -12.67 -12.86
C PRO A 78 10.42 -12.67 -11.58
N ASP A 79 11.15 -11.60 -11.31
CA ASP A 79 11.99 -11.47 -10.10
C ASP A 79 11.12 -11.46 -8.84
N GLU A 80 10.02 -10.70 -8.85
CA GLU A 80 9.08 -10.66 -7.74
C GLU A 80 8.30 -11.98 -7.61
N PHE A 81 7.95 -12.60 -8.73
CA PHE A 81 7.31 -13.91 -8.73
C PHE A 81 8.19 -14.97 -8.05
N HIS A 82 9.50 -14.98 -8.30
CA HIS A 82 10.41 -15.93 -7.66
C HIS A 82 10.40 -15.83 -6.13
N ARG A 83 10.17 -14.65 -5.57
CA ARG A 83 10.09 -14.44 -4.11
C ARG A 83 8.89 -15.11 -3.48
N ILE A 84 7.78 -15.20 -4.20
CA ILE A 84 6.47 -15.61 -3.68
C ILE A 84 5.90 -16.86 -4.34
N SER A 85 6.56 -17.42 -5.35
CA SER A 85 6.04 -18.54 -6.15
C SER A 85 5.77 -19.82 -5.35
N HIS A 86 6.47 -20.02 -4.25
CA HIS A 86 6.29 -21.16 -3.35
C HIS A 86 5.19 -20.96 -2.31
N ILE A 87 4.62 -19.77 -2.22
CA ILE A 87 3.59 -19.40 -1.23
C ILE A 87 2.22 -19.87 -1.73
N THR A 88 1.46 -20.50 -0.85
CA THR A 88 0.12 -21.01 -1.13
C THR A 88 -0.99 -20.22 -0.44
N ILE A 89 -0.62 -19.27 0.45
CA ILE A 89 -1.53 -18.43 1.22
C ILE A 89 -1.39 -16.98 0.74
N ALA A 90 -2.47 -16.43 0.22
CA ALA A 90 -2.49 -15.10 -0.38
C ALA A 90 -2.02 -14.00 0.58
N LYS A 91 -2.43 -14.07 1.85
CA LYS A 91 -2.00 -13.13 2.89
C LYS A 91 -0.48 -13.13 3.06
N GLU A 92 0.15 -14.29 3.06
CA GLU A 92 1.61 -14.42 3.20
C GLU A 92 2.33 -13.81 1.99
N ALA A 93 1.87 -14.12 0.77
CA ALA A 93 2.44 -13.52 -0.45
C ALA A 93 2.34 -11.99 -0.43
N TRP A 94 1.19 -11.45 -0.02
CA TRP A 94 0.99 -10.02 0.14
C TRP A 94 1.93 -9.41 1.17
N GLN A 95 2.07 -10.04 2.35
CA GLN A 95 2.93 -9.59 3.43
C GLN A 95 4.41 -9.59 3.06
N ILE A 96 4.86 -10.58 2.27
CA ILE A 96 6.24 -10.63 1.77
C ILE A 96 6.52 -9.42 0.87
N LEU A 97 5.64 -9.10 -0.08
CA LEU A 97 5.78 -7.93 -0.93
C LEU A 97 5.71 -6.63 -0.11
N GLU A 98 4.75 -6.53 0.80
CA GLU A 98 4.61 -5.36 1.67
C GLU A 98 5.86 -5.13 2.52
N THR A 99 6.37 -6.17 3.15
CA THR A 99 7.58 -6.08 3.98
C THR A 99 8.81 -5.73 3.15
N THR A 100 8.91 -6.28 1.95
CA THR A 100 10.04 -6.02 1.04
C THR A 100 10.10 -4.54 0.64
N TYR A 101 8.96 -3.94 0.31
CA TYR A 101 8.90 -2.58 -0.27
C TYR A 101 8.54 -1.47 0.71
N GLU A 102 7.76 -1.77 1.73
CA GLU A 102 7.40 -0.80 2.77
C GLU A 102 8.22 -0.97 4.07
N GLY A 103 8.83 -2.13 4.24
CA GLY A 103 9.55 -2.49 5.45
C GLY A 103 8.67 -3.04 6.56
N THR A 104 9.31 -3.46 7.63
CA THR A 104 8.64 -3.96 8.83
C THR A 104 7.89 -2.83 9.54
N LYS A 105 6.97 -3.17 10.45
CA LYS A 105 6.28 -2.19 11.29
C LYS A 105 7.26 -1.24 11.99
N LYS A 106 8.35 -1.77 12.52
CA LYS A 106 9.39 -0.95 13.17
C LYS A 106 10.02 0.08 12.23
N VAL A 107 10.28 -0.30 10.98
CA VAL A 107 10.83 0.61 9.96
C VAL A 107 9.78 1.67 9.59
N LYS A 108 8.51 1.28 9.43
CA LYS A 108 7.40 2.23 9.19
C LYS A 108 7.25 3.23 10.33
N ASP A 109 7.27 2.76 11.57
CA ASP A 109 7.18 3.60 12.76
C ASP A 109 8.34 4.59 12.84
N THR A 110 9.57 4.14 12.56
CA THR A 110 10.76 5.02 12.52
C THR A 110 10.62 6.08 11.42
N LYS A 111 10.22 5.70 10.21
CA LYS A 111 9.98 6.66 9.10
C LYS A 111 8.89 7.67 9.47
N PHE A 112 7.83 7.21 10.12
CA PHE A 112 6.75 8.08 10.58
C PHE A 112 7.23 9.10 11.61
N GLN A 113 8.04 8.68 12.60
CA GLN A 113 8.66 9.56 13.58
C GLN A 113 9.55 10.62 12.90
N MET A 114 10.39 10.21 11.96
CA MET A 114 11.24 11.13 11.19
C MET A 114 10.42 12.18 10.42
N LEU A 115 9.33 11.76 9.76
CA LEU A 115 8.44 12.67 9.04
C LEU A 115 7.68 13.60 10.00
N THR A 116 7.32 13.13 11.18
CA THR A 116 6.67 13.96 12.21
C THR A 116 7.61 15.04 12.70
N THR A 117 8.86 14.68 13.05
CA THR A 117 9.90 15.65 13.44
C THR A 117 10.15 16.66 12.32
N ARG A 118 10.30 16.19 11.06
CA ARG A 118 10.48 17.09 9.91
C ARG A 118 9.30 18.04 9.73
N PHE A 119 8.06 17.57 9.93
CA PHE A 119 6.87 18.42 9.89
C PHE A 119 6.93 19.52 10.96
N GLU A 120 7.36 19.19 12.17
CA GLU A 120 7.45 20.13 13.30
C GLU A 120 8.55 21.16 13.09
N GLU A 121 9.70 20.74 12.61
CA GLU A 121 10.89 21.59 12.38
C GLU A 121 10.80 22.44 11.11
N LEU A 122 9.95 22.05 10.12
CA LEU A 122 9.85 22.75 8.85
C LEU A 122 9.38 24.20 9.06
N LYS A 123 10.21 25.14 8.64
CA LYS A 123 9.94 26.58 8.65
C LYS A 123 10.27 27.17 7.29
N MET A 124 9.55 28.22 6.92
CA MET A 124 9.86 29.00 5.73
C MET A 124 11.06 29.91 6.04
N SER A 125 12.07 29.89 5.18
CA SER A 125 13.22 30.79 5.28
C SER A 125 12.89 32.16 4.70
N GLU A 126 13.59 33.23 5.15
CA GLU A 126 13.36 34.60 4.68
C GLU A 126 13.48 34.75 3.13
N ASP A 127 14.41 34.02 2.52
CA ASP A 127 14.64 34.06 1.06
C ASP A 127 13.89 32.95 0.31
N GLU A 128 13.02 32.18 0.97
CA GLU A 128 12.28 31.07 0.37
C GLU A 128 10.94 31.52 -0.19
N SER A 129 10.63 31.06 -1.42
CA SER A 129 9.30 31.27 -1.97
C SER A 129 8.26 30.37 -1.26
N PHE A 130 7.02 30.86 -1.18
CA PHE A 130 5.90 30.09 -0.64
C PHE A 130 5.74 28.75 -1.37
N ASP A 131 5.88 28.71 -2.69
CA ASP A 131 5.75 27.48 -3.48
C ASP A 131 6.80 26.45 -3.11
N SER A 132 8.04 26.87 -2.88
CA SER A 132 9.12 26.00 -2.41
C SER A 132 8.82 25.42 -1.02
N PHE A 133 8.43 26.27 -0.08
CA PHE A 133 8.04 25.87 1.26
C PHE A 133 6.85 24.91 1.25
N TYR A 134 5.80 25.25 0.49
CA TYR A 134 4.61 24.41 0.36
C TYR A 134 4.92 23.05 -0.28
N GLY A 135 5.83 23.01 -1.26
CA GLY A 135 6.31 21.76 -1.85
C GLY A 135 6.94 20.83 -0.82
N LYS A 136 7.86 21.36 0.02
CA LYS A 136 8.48 20.60 1.12
C LYS A 136 7.46 20.11 2.16
N LEU A 137 6.51 20.97 2.53
CA LEU A 137 5.44 20.63 3.47
C LEU A 137 4.56 19.50 2.91
N ASN A 138 4.20 19.60 1.63
CA ASN A 138 3.36 18.62 0.95
C ASN A 138 4.05 17.25 0.82
N GLU A 139 5.36 17.21 0.55
CA GLU A 139 6.15 15.96 0.57
C GLU A 139 6.03 15.24 1.92
N VAL A 140 6.14 15.97 3.02
CA VAL A 140 6.03 15.39 4.36
C VAL A 140 4.62 14.89 4.64
N VAL A 141 3.60 15.65 4.25
CA VAL A 141 2.18 15.27 4.43
C VAL A 141 1.85 14.01 3.61
N ILE A 142 2.29 13.95 2.35
CA ILE A 142 2.11 12.77 1.49
C ILE A 142 2.90 11.58 2.04
N GLY A 143 4.14 11.79 2.50
CA GLY A 143 4.95 10.75 3.12
C GLY A 143 4.25 10.11 4.32
N LYS A 144 3.64 10.90 5.19
CA LYS A 144 2.85 10.41 6.33
C LYS A 144 1.59 9.66 5.88
N LEU A 145 0.90 10.16 4.86
CA LEU A 145 -0.27 9.50 4.29
C LEU A 145 0.07 8.11 3.71
N ASN A 146 1.21 7.99 3.02
CA ASN A 146 1.70 6.71 2.48
C ASN A 146 2.02 5.67 3.58
N LEU A 147 2.30 6.13 4.80
CA LEU A 147 2.48 5.27 5.97
C LEU A 147 1.18 4.96 6.72
N GLY A 148 0.03 5.41 6.18
CA GLY A 148 -1.30 5.15 6.73
C GLY A 148 -1.83 6.24 7.68
N GLU A 149 -1.12 7.36 7.81
CA GLU A 149 -1.48 8.44 8.74
C GLU A 149 -1.87 9.74 8.00
N LYS A 150 -3.15 10.07 8.02
CA LYS A 150 -3.65 11.32 7.44
C LYS A 150 -3.41 12.50 8.40
N THR A 151 -2.63 13.47 7.96
CA THR A 151 -2.51 14.74 8.67
C THR A 151 -3.78 15.58 8.47
N LYS A 152 -4.39 16.07 9.55
CA LYS A 152 -5.60 16.91 9.48
C LYS A 152 -5.30 18.21 8.73
N ASP A 153 -6.19 18.63 7.85
CA ASP A 153 -6.04 19.86 7.06
C ASP A 153 -5.86 21.10 7.96
N SER A 154 -6.57 21.16 9.09
CA SER A 154 -6.41 22.23 10.09
C SER A 154 -4.98 22.31 10.66
N LYS A 155 -4.30 21.17 10.78
CA LYS A 155 -2.91 21.13 11.27
C LYS A 155 -1.94 21.63 10.19
N VAL A 156 -2.20 21.31 8.93
CA VAL A 156 -1.44 21.81 7.78
C VAL A 156 -1.59 23.31 7.62
N VAL A 157 -2.82 23.82 7.62
CA VAL A 157 -3.12 25.26 7.53
C VAL A 157 -2.45 26.03 8.69
N ARG A 158 -2.55 25.52 9.92
CA ARG A 158 -1.91 26.15 11.08
C ARG A 158 -0.39 26.22 10.94
N LYS A 159 0.21 25.18 10.36
CA LYS A 159 1.66 25.14 10.08
C LYS A 159 2.06 26.20 9.06
N ILE A 160 1.31 26.34 7.97
CA ILE A 160 1.51 27.37 6.94
C ILE A 160 1.43 28.77 7.57
N LEU A 161 0.35 29.07 8.28
CA LEU A 161 0.14 30.40 8.89
C LEU A 161 1.26 30.75 9.87
N ARG A 162 1.68 29.80 10.72
CA ARG A 162 2.79 30.02 11.66
C ARG A 162 4.10 30.31 10.93
N SER A 163 4.40 29.54 9.88
CA SER A 163 5.64 29.73 9.12
C SER A 163 5.68 31.06 8.38
N LEU A 164 4.54 31.54 7.88
CA LEU A 164 4.42 32.87 7.27
C LEU A 164 4.57 34.00 8.29
N LEU A 165 4.02 33.84 9.50
CA LEU A 165 4.14 34.86 10.57
C LEU A 165 5.57 34.97 11.13
N GLU A 166 6.33 33.89 11.13
CA GLU A 166 7.72 33.87 11.61
C GLU A 166 8.72 34.39 10.56
N SER A 167 8.32 34.46 9.26
CA SER A 167 9.14 34.96 8.15
C SER A 167 8.98 36.46 7.87
N PHE A 168 8.05 37.13 8.54
CA PHE A 168 7.84 38.57 8.54
C PHE A 168 8.22 39.19 9.88
#